data_d326f4dbfcc63fa27822bb209c154638
#
_entry.id   d326f4dbfcc63fa27822bb209c154638
#
_cell.length_a   1.000
_cell.length_b   1.000
_cell.length_c   1.000
_cell.angle_alpha   90.00
_cell.angle_beta   90.00
_cell.angle_gamma   90.00
#
_symmetry.space_group_name_H-M   'P 1'
#
loop_
_entity.id
_entity.type
_entity.pdbx_description
1 polymer ?
#
loop_
_entity_poly.entity_id
_entity_poly.type
_entity_poly.pdbx_seq_one_letter_code
_entity_poly.pdbx_strand_id
1 'polypeptide(L)'
;YPHCAWDFLLYVARNIASSFATIHEHGHVVGDVNQNSFMVGRDSKVVLIDSDSFQINANGTLHLCEVGVSHFTPPELQTLSSFVGFERTENHDNFGLALLIFHVLFGGRHPYSGVPLISDAGNALETDIA
;
A
#
# COMPACT_ATOMS: atom_id res chain seq x y z
N TYR A 1 4.87 2.32 17.79
CA TYR A 1 4.67 1.18 18.70
C TYR A 1 5.97 0.89 19.47
N PRO A 2 6.38 1.74 20.42
CA PRO A 2 7.70 1.63 21.05
C PRO A 2 7.89 0.40 21.95
N HIS A 3 6.88 -0.42 22.12
CA HIS A 3 6.91 -1.61 22.98
C HIS A 3 6.42 -2.90 22.28
N CYS A 4 6.25 -2.87 20.96
CA CYS A 4 5.90 -4.09 20.22
C CYS A 4 7.14 -4.97 20.05
N ALA A 5 7.01 -6.23 20.42
CA ALA A 5 8.03 -7.22 20.12
C ALA A 5 8.17 -7.40 18.59
N TRP A 6 9.36 -7.73 18.14
CA TRP A 6 9.66 -7.89 16.72
C TRP A 6 8.79 -8.96 16.04
N ASP A 7 8.51 -10.04 16.75
CA ASP A 7 7.63 -11.12 16.31
C ASP A 7 6.19 -10.63 16.07
N PHE A 8 5.67 -9.72 16.91
CA PHE A 8 4.37 -9.10 16.68
C PHE A 8 4.33 -8.36 15.33
N LEU A 9 5.36 -7.57 15.01
CA LEU A 9 5.46 -6.85 13.74
C LEU A 9 5.53 -7.79 12.54
N LEU A 10 6.26 -8.91 12.67
CA LEU A 10 6.32 -9.95 11.65
C LEU A 10 4.95 -10.60 11.41
N TYR A 11 4.20 -10.91 12.49
CA TYR A 11 2.84 -11.43 12.35
C TYR A 11 1.90 -10.43 11.70
N VAL A 12 1.99 -9.14 12.04
CA VAL A 12 1.21 -8.08 11.39
C VAL A 12 1.54 -8.02 9.90
N ALA A 13 2.81 -7.96 9.52
CA ALA A 13 3.25 -7.92 8.13
C ALA A 13 2.75 -9.14 7.33
N ARG A 14 2.88 -10.35 7.91
CA ARG A 14 2.35 -11.58 7.33
C ARG A 14 0.83 -11.52 7.13
N ASN A 15 0.09 -11.02 8.12
CA ASN A 15 -1.37 -10.98 8.06
C ASN A 15 -1.85 -9.94 7.03
N ILE A 16 -1.14 -8.81 6.87
CA ILE A 16 -1.38 -7.86 5.78
C ILE A 16 -1.19 -8.56 4.43
N ALA A 17 -0.04 -9.22 4.21
CA ALA A 17 0.23 -9.94 2.98
C ALA A 17 -0.81 -11.03 2.66
N SER A 18 -1.25 -11.76 3.69
CA SER A 18 -2.29 -12.79 3.55
C SER A 18 -3.64 -12.18 3.15
N SER A 19 -3.97 -10.98 3.65
CA SER A 19 -5.20 -10.28 3.26
C SER A 19 -5.17 -9.89 1.79
N PHE A 20 -4.05 -9.37 1.28
CA PHE A 20 -3.88 -9.06 -0.14
C PHE A 20 -3.98 -10.30 -1.01
N ALA A 21 -3.29 -11.39 -0.63
CA ALA A 21 -3.37 -12.66 -1.36
C ALA A 21 -4.82 -13.14 -1.49
N THR A 22 -5.61 -13.07 -0.42
CA THR A 22 -7.02 -13.45 -0.46
C THR A 22 -7.84 -12.57 -1.41
N ILE A 23 -7.60 -11.25 -1.44
CA ILE A 23 -8.29 -10.32 -2.34
C ILE A 23 -7.94 -10.65 -3.80
N HIS A 24 -6.66 -10.85 -4.10
CA HIS A 24 -6.17 -11.19 -5.44
C HIS A 24 -6.69 -12.56 -5.92
N GLU A 25 -6.72 -13.58 -5.05
CA GLU A 25 -7.29 -14.89 -5.36
C GLU A 25 -8.77 -14.82 -5.79
N HIS A 26 -9.50 -13.79 -5.35
CA HIS A 26 -10.88 -13.53 -5.75
C HIS A 26 -11.00 -12.60 -6.98
N GLY A 27 -9.89 -12.24 -7.60
CA GLY A 27 -9.86 -11.40 -8.80
C GLY A 27 -10.14 -9.91 -8.51
N HIS A 28 -9.87 -9.46 -7.29
CA HIS A 28 -10.01 -8.07 -6.88
C HIS A 28 -8.65 -7.44 -6.63
N VAL A 29 -8.60 -6.10 -6.60
CA VAL A 29 -7.38 -5.32 -6.34
C VAL A 29 -7.70 -4.27 -5.29
N VAL A 30 -6.81 -4.06 -4.32
CA VAL A 30 -6.99 -3.02 -3.28
C VAL A 30 -6.93 -1.63 -3.91
N GLY A 31 -5.94 -1.39 -4.76
CA GLY A 31 -5.77 -0.17 -5.54
C GLY A 31 -5.29 1.03 -4.72
N ASP A 32 -6.05 1.47 -3.72
CA ASP A 32 -5.64 2.55 -2.81
C ASP A 32 -4.90 2.00 -1.59
N VAL A 33 -3.72 1.46 -1.84
CA VAL A 33 -2.86 0.91 -0.78
C VAL A 33 -2.25 2.05 0.03
N ASN A 34 -2.51 2.06 1.34
CA ASN A 34 -1.91 3.02 2.26
C ASN A 34 -2.03 2.56 3.71
N GLN A 35 -1.30 3.23 4.63
CA GLN A 35 -1.25 2.85 6.04
C GLN A 35 -2.57 3.04 6.80
N ASN A 36 -3.51 3.81 6.27
CA ASN A 36 -4.81 4.06 6.90
C ASN A 36 -5.86 3.01 6.52
N SER A 37 -5.56 2.13 5.55
CA SER A 37 -6.49 1.10 5.06
C SER A 37 -6.58 -0.11 5.97
N PHE A 38 -5.89 -0.11 7.13
CA PHE A 38 -5.88 -1.24 8.06
C PHE A 38 -6.11 -0.83 9.49
N MET A 39 -6.73 -1.74 10.22
CA MET A 39 -6.69 -1.76 11.68
C MET A 39 -5.93 -2.99 12.16
N VAL A 40 -5.10 -2.79 13.17
CA VAL A 40 -4.29 -3.87 13.77
C VAL A 40 -4.73 -4.10 15.21
N GLY A 41 -5.16 -5.32 15.50
CA GLY A 41 -5.50 -5.77 16.84
C GLY A 41 -4.27 -6.03 17.70
N ARG A 42 -4.47 -6.10 19.03
CA ARG A 42 -3.41 -6.44 19.99
C ARG A 42 -2.88 -7.88 19.81
N ASP A 43 -3.66 -8.73 19.16
CA ASP A 43 -3.35 -10.11 18.80
C ASP A 43 -2.74 -10.24 17.40
N SER A 44 -2.21 -9.16 16.86
CA SER A 44 -1.65 -9.02 15.50
C SER A 44 -2.62 -9.28 14.35
N LYS A 45 -3.91 -9.51 14.63
CA LYS A 45 -4.91 -9.59 13.55
C LYS A 45 -5.01 -8.27 12.82
N VAL A 46 -5.22 -8.38 11.52
CA VAL A 46 -5.38 -7.25 10.61
C VAL A 46 -6.78 -7.27 10.04
N VAL A 47 -7.41 -6.12 10.03
CA VAL A 47 -8.70 -5.90 9.37
C VAL A 47 -8.49 -4.80 8.34
N LEU A 48 -8.79 -5.11 7.08
CA LEU A 48 -8.89 -4.10 6.03
C LEU A 48 -10.16 -3.29 6.28
N ILE A 49 -10.01 -1.98 6.25
CA ILE A 49 -11.09 -1.01 6.29
C ILE A 49 -11.05 -0.22 4.98
N ASP A 50 -12.07 0.57 4.71
CA ASP A 50 -12.12 1.40 3.48
C ASP A 50 -12.20 0.59 2.17
N SER A 51 -12.89 -0.55 2.22
CA SER A 51 -13.02 -1.47 1.08
C SER A 51 -13.92 -0.96 -0.06
N ASP A 52 -14.59 0.17 0.12
CA ASP A 52 -15.43 0.82 -0.91
C ASP A 52 -14.59 1.44 -2.04
N SER A 53 -13.29 1.66 -1.82
CA SER A 53 -12.35 2.09 -2.86
C SER A 53 -11.74 0.96 -3.68
N PHE A 54 -11.94 -0.30 -3.32
CA PHE A 54 -11.33 -1.43 -4.02
C PHE A 54 -11.77 -1.54 -5.49
N GLN A 55 -10.87 -2.01 -6.33
CA GLN A 55 -11.23 -2.45 -7.68
C GLN A 55 -11.86 -3.84 -7.60
N ILE A 56 -13.14 -3.92 -7.90
CA ILE A 56 -13.94 -5.13 -7.74
C ILE A 56 -14.38 -5.67 -9.09
N ASN A 57 -14.10 -6.93 -9.34
CA ASN A 57 -14.70 -7.67 -10.45
C ASN A 57 -15.93 -8.44 -9.94
N ALA A 58 -17.12 -8.01 -10.33
CA ALA A 58 -18.37 -8.60 -9.90
C ALA A 58 -19.32 -8.83 -11.08
N ASN A 59 -19.80 -10.06 -11.24
CA ASN A 59 -20.78 -10.42 -12.27
C ASN A 59 -20.37 -10.00 -13.70
N GLY A 60 -19.06 -10.06 -14.01
CA GLY A 60 -18.52 -9.65 -15.30
C GLY A 60 -18.40 -8.13 -15.49
N THR A 61 -18.64 -7.35 -14.43
CA THR A 61 -18.42 -5.90 -14.43
C THR A 61 -17.23 -5.58 -13.55
N LEU A 62 -16.30 -4.78 -14.09
CA LEU A 62 -15.15 -4.26 -13.35
C LEU A 62 -15.49 -2.86 -12.82
N HIS A 63 -15.48 -2.73 -11.50
CA HIS A 63 -15.58 -1.45 -10.80
C HIS A 63 -14.18 -0.99 -10.45
N LEU A 64 -13.74 0.14 -11.00
CA LEU A 64 -12.36 0.61 -10.88
C LEU A 64 -12.09 1.31 -9.56
N CYS A 65 -10.83 1.22 -9.08
CA CYS A 65 -10.31 2.05 -8.01
C CYS A 65 -9.80 3.37 -8.60
N GLU A 66 -10.51 4.47 -8.39
CA GLU A 66 -10.21 5.78 -8.98
C GLU A 66 -9.41 6.71 -8.03
N VAL A 67 -8.96 6.19 -6.90
CA VAL A 67 -8.21 6.91 -5.87
C VAL A 67 -6.86 6.25 -5.59
N GLY A 68 -5.98 6.96 -4.92
CA GLY A 68 -4.67 6.45 -4.51
C GLY A 68 -3.84 7.49 -3.79
N VAL A 69 -2.92 7.03 -2.95
CA VAL A 69 -1.97 7.86 -2.21
C VAL A 69 -0.62 7.82 -2.92
N SER A 70 -0.10 8.98 -3.31
CA SER A 70 1.13 9.11 -4.10
C SER A 70 2.32 8.35 -3.51
N HIS A 71 2.52 8.41 -2.19
CA HIS A 71 3.62 7.74 -1.49
C HIS A 71 3.59 6.21 -1.56
N PHE A 72 2.44 5.61 -1.92
CA PHE A 72 2.27 4.17 -2.09
C PHE A 72 1.99 3.77 -3.54
N THR A 73 1.99 4.75 -4.44
CA THR A 73 1.76 4.56 -5.87
C THR A 73 3.07 4.12 -6.54
N PRO A 74 3.08 3.07 -7.37
CA PRO A 74 4.28 2.60 -8.04
C PRO A 74 4.79 3.61 -9.09
N PRO A 75 6.10 3.54 -9.44
CA PRO A 75 6.75 4.50 -10.33
C PRO A 75 6.02 4.73 -11.66
N GLU A 76 5.57 3.66 -12.28
CA GLU A 76 4.88 3.69 -13.58
C GLU A 76 3.54 4.46 -13.55
N LEU A 77 2.97 4.67 -12.36
CA LEU A 77 1.73 5.40 -12.16
C LEU A 77 1.93 6.83 -11.64
N GLN A 78 3.15 7.21 -11.24
CA GLN A 78 3.44 8.55 -10.70
C GLN A 78 3.18 9.69 -11.70
N THR A 79 3.25 9.40 -12.99
CA THR A 79 3.01 10.38 -14.05
C THR A 79 1.54 10.57 -14.41
N LEU A 80 0.65 9.74 -13.85
CA LEU A 80 -0.79 9.86 -14.12
C LEU A 80 -1.36 11.07 -13.36
N SER A 81 -2.08 11.90 -14.08
CA SER A 81 -2.80 13.04 -13.50
C SER A 81 -4.10 12.64 -12.79
N SER A 82 -4.62 11.45 -13.08
CA SER A 82 -5.86 10.91 -12.53
C SER A 82 -5.90 9.39 -12.68
N PHE A 83 -6.55 8.71 -11.75
CA PHE A 83 -6.83 7.27 -11.83
C PHE A 83 -8.22 6.95 -12.42
N VAL A 84 -9.00 7.96 -12.79
CA VAL A 84 -10.32 7.77 -13.40
C VAL A 84 -10.19 6.98 -14.69
N GLY A 85 -10.89 5.85 -14.77
CA GLY A 85 -10.87 4.96 -15.91
C GLY A 85 -9.59 4.10 -16.05
N PHE A 86 -8.67 4.14 -15.08
CA PHE A 86 -7.44 3.35 -15.11
C PHE A 86 -7.62 2.03 -14.36
N GLU A 87 -7.38 0.91 -15.03
CA GLU A 87 -7.43 -0.42 -14.41
C GLU A 87 -6.13 -0.70 -13.65
N ARG A 88 -6.27 -0.98 -12.34
CA ARG A 88 -5.17 -1.42 -11.49
C ARG A 88 -4.93 -2.91 -11.66
N THR A 89 -3.72 -3.33 -11.38
CA THR A 89 -3.32 -4.75 -11.38
C THR A 89 -2.81 -5.16 -10.01
N GLU A 90 -2.76 -6.46 -9.75
CA GLU A 90 -2.14 -7.02 -8.54
C GLU A 90 -0.68 -6.57 -8.37
N ASN A 91 0.03 -6.32 -9.48
CA ASN A 91 1.42 -5.86 -9.42
C ASN A 91 1.52 -4.43 -8.85
N HIS A 92 0.55 -3.57 -9.14
CA HIS A 92 0.48 -2.24 -8.52
C HIS A 92 0.25 -2.34 -7.00
N ASP A 93 -0.63 -3.26 -6.57
CA ASP A 93 -0.83 -3.56 -5.14
C ASP A 93 0.43 -4.10 -4.48
N ASN A 94 1.17 -4.99 -5.17
CA ASN A 94 2.39 -5.60 -4.63
C ASN A 94 3.48 -4.56 -4.34
N PHE A 95 3.58 -3.49 -5.11
CA PHE A 95 4.46 -2.38 -4.80
C PHE A 95 4.02 -1.69 -3.50
N GLY A 96 2.77 -1.30 -3.38
CA GLY A 96 2.22 -0.66 -2.17
C GLY A 96 2.32 -1.59 -0.95
N LEU A 97 2.06 -2.90 -1.12
CA LEU A 97 2.21 -3.91 -0.07
C LEU A 97 3.65 -3.99 0.44
N ALA A 98 4.64 -3.96 -0.45
CA ALA A 98 6.06 -3.96 -0.05
C ALA A 98 6.40 -2.73 0.80
N LEU A 99 5.91 -1.55 0.41
CA LEU A 99 6.06 -0.32 1.19
C LEU A 99 5.38 -0.41 2.55
N LEU A 100 4.18 -0.99 2.63
CA LEU A 100 3.47 -1.21 3.90
C LEU A 100 4.20 -2.15 4.84
N ILE A 101 4.73 -3.26 4.33
CA ILE A 101 5.52 -4.21 5.11
C ILE A 101 6.76 -3.49 5.66
N PHE A 102 7.45 -2.73 4.82
CA PHE A 102 8.58 -1.92 5.27
C PHE A 102 8.17 -0.92 6.36
N HIS A 103 7.06 -0.20 6.15
CA HIS A 103 6.51 0.76 7.10
C HIS A 103 6.21 0.12 8.47
N VAL A 104 5.60 -1.06 8.48
CA VAL A 104 5.31 -1.81 9.71
C VAL A 104 6.59 -2.22 10.42
N LEU A 105 7.55 -2.81 9.70
CA LEU A 105 8.78 -3.35 10.28
C LEU A 105 9.75 -2.27 10.75
N PHE A 106 9.75 -1.10 10.10
CA PHE A 106 10.68 -0.02 10.37
C PHE A 106 10.05 1.19 11.06
N GLY A 107 8.98 0.97 11.83
CA GLY A 107 8.41 1.97 12.73
C GLY A 107 7.82 3.19 12.03
N GLY A 108 7.18 2.99 10.89
CA GLY A 108 6.50 4.05 10.15
C GLY A 108 7.39 4.78 9.14
N ARG A 109 8.60 4.28 8.86
CA ARG A 109 9.48 4.87 7.85
C ARG A 109 9.07 4.45 6.44
N HIS A 110 9.34 5.31 5.47
CA HIS A 110 9.23 4.99 4.05
C HIS A 110 10.62 4.63 3.50
N PRO A 111 10.78 3.59 2.63
CA PRO A 111 12.09 3.16 2.15
C PRO A 111 12.83 4.24 1.35
N TYR A 112 12.10 5.12 0.66
CA TYR A 112 12.67 6.24 -0.10
C TYR A 112 12.87 7.51 0.75
N SER A 113 12.48 7.52 2.03
CA SER A 113 12.76 8.64 2.91
C SER A 113 14.20 8.61 3.40
N GLY A 114 14.96 9.67 3.16
CA GLY A 114 16.35 9.81 3.54
C GLY A 114 16.73 11.27 3.78
N VAL A 115 18.00 11.48 4.17
CA VAL A 115 18.59 12.82 4.20
C VAL A 115 19.39 12.98 2.92
N PRO A 116 19.08 13.99 2.08
CA PRO A 116 19.84 14.24 0.87
C PRO A 116 21.32 14.49 1.21
N LEU A 117 22.23 13.81 0.52
CA LEU A 117 23.67 14.02 0.68
C LEU A 117 24.16 15.29 -0.01
N ILE A 118 23.33 15.86 -0.91
CA ILE A 118 23.62 17.06 -1.69
C ILE A 118 22.52 18.08 -1.39
N SER A 119 22.91 19.32 -1.08
CA SER A 119 22.01 20.39 -0.60
C SER A 119 20.92 20.84 -1.60
N ASP A 120 21.02 20.46 -2.86
CA ASP A 120 20.08 20.85 -3.91
C ASP A 120 18.96 19.79 -4.17
N ALA A 121 18.99 18.68 -3.47
CA ALA A 121 18.00 17.62 -3.62
C ALA A 121 16.88 17.77 -2.59
N GLY A 122 16.15 18.87 -2.65
CA GLY A 122 14.90 19.06 -1.91
C GLY A 122 13.73 18.41 -2.66
N ASN A 123 13.84 17.11 -2.95
CA ASN A 123 12.82 16.43 -3.72
C ASN A 123 11.68 15.96 -2.82
N ALA A 124 10.46 16.08 -3.32
CA ALA A 124 9.33 15.39 -2.74
C ALA A 124 9.54 13.88 -2.84
N LEU A 125 9.02 13.12 -1.89
CA LEU A 125 9.15 11.66 -1.81
C LEU A 125 8.69 10.97 -3.11
N GLU A 126 7.68 11.51 -3.77
CA GLU A 126 7.17 11.04 -5.07
C GLU A 126 8.22 11.09 -6.17
N THR A 127 9.10 12.10 -6.15
CA THR A 127 10.21 12.22 -7.10
C THR A 127 11.28 11.16 -6.87
N ASP A 128 11.47 10.74 -5.61
CA ASP A 128 12.41 9.69 -5.25
C ASP A 128 11.87 8.29 -5.56
N ILE A 129 10.56 8.14 -5.70
CA ILE A 129 9.88 6.90 -6.12
C ILE A 129 9.91 6.75 -7.64
N ALA A 130 9.72 7.84 -8.38
CA ALA A 130 9.64 7.84 -9.85
C ALA A 130 11.00 7.59 -10.51
#